data_19e33d9159e11d1d9957aa836f5ea5fc
#
_entry.id   19e33d9159e11d1d9957aa836f5ea5fc
#
_cell.length_a   1.000
_cell.length_b   1.000
_cell.length_c   1.000
_cell.angle_alpha   90.00
_cell.angle_beta   90.00
_cell.angle_gamma   90.00
#
_symmetry.space_group_name_H-M   'P 1'
#
loop_
_entity.id
_entity.type
_entity.pdbx_description
1 polymer ?
#
loop_
_entity_poly.entity_id
_entity_poly.type
_entity_poly.pdbx_seq_one_letter_code
_entity_poly.pdbx_strand_id
1 'polypeptide(L)'
;MTDEEIIDLFFERSEQAIGELAKKHGRAAERVVRNILGDRRDTEECLSDTWLGVWNAIPPNRPELLQSFVCKIARNLATKRYHAGTARKRDGRYDLALDELADCLPDRGGVEELLSAKELAEAINRFLDTLSYEDRFLFMRRYWYAEALPVVARMAGMSYGTAAVRLHRVREKLKKQLLKEGVLI
;
A
#
# COMPACT_ATOMS: atom_id res chain seq x y z
N MET A 1 -24.54 -1.85 -4.96
CA MET A 1 -24.11 -0.68 -5.76
C MET A 1 -22.79 -1.00 -6.43
N THR A 2 -22.62 -0.66 -7.71
CA THR A 2 -21.38 -0.82 -8.46
C THR A 2 -20.34 0.25 -8.05
N ASP A 3 -19.08 0.12 -8.46
CA ASP A 3 -18.07 1.16 -8.17
C ASP A 3 -18.36 2.44 -8.96
N GLU A 4 -18.88 2.31 -10.17
CA GLU A 4 -19.28 3.46 -11.01
C GLU A 4 -20.42 4.24 -10.37
N GLU A 5 -21.48 3.59 -9.91
CA GLU A 5 -22.59 4.24 -9.20
C GLU A 5 -22.13 4.97 -7.93
N ILE A 6 -21.16 4.42 -7.20
CA ILE A 6 -20.58 5.08 -6.03
C ILE A 6 -19.78 6.32 -6.45
N ILE A 7 -18.99 6.23 -7.54
CA ILE A 7 -18.25 7.36 -8.08
C ILE A 7 -19.20 8.46 -8.53
N ASP A 8 -20.31 8.12 -9.20
CA ASP A 8 -21.31 9.10 -9.63
C ASP A 8 -21.92 9.87 -8.45
N LEU A 9 -22.22 9.19 -7.33
CA LEU A 9 -22.66 9.84 -6.09
C LEU A 9 -21.62 10.86 -5.56
N PHE A 10 -20.33 10.59 -5.70
CA PHE A 10 -19.27 11.57 -5.34
C PHE A 10 -19.29 12.77 -6.28
N PHE A 11 -19.51 12.58 -7.57
CA PHE A 11 -19.63 13.68 -8.54
C PHE A 11 -20.87 14.53 -8.27
N GLU A 12 -21.97 13.92 -7.82
CA GLU A 12 -23.20 14.60 -7.39
C GLU A 12 -23.09 15.25 -6.00
N ARG A 13 -21.94 15.07 -5.29
CA ARG A 13 -21.76 15.53 -3.91
C ARG A 13 -22.81 15.00 -2.94
N SER A 14 -23.30 13.79 -3.20
CA SER A 14 -24.26 13.11 -2.33
C SER A 14 -23.56 12.55 -1.09
N GLU A 15 -24.06 12.85 0.11
CA GLU A 15 -23.54 12.30 1.38
C GLU A 15 -23.62 10.77 1.42
N GLN A 16 -24.52 10.15 0.66
CA GLN A 16 -24.66 8.69 0.55
C GLN A 16 -23.40 8.04 -0.01
N ALA A 17 -22.60 8.77 -0.83
CA ALA A 17 -21.37 8.25 -1.42
C ALA A 17 -20.40 7.67 -0.40
N ILE A 18 -20.18 8.37 0.73
CA ILE A 18 -19.30 7.92 1.81
C ILE A 18 -19.83 6.64 2.46
N GLY A 19 -21.13 6.58 2.73
CA GLY A 19 -21.79 5.41 3.33
C GLY A 19 -21.65 4.16 2.45
N GLU A 20 -21.94 4.27 1.17
CA GLU A 20 -21.85 3.16 0.22
C GLU A 20 -20.39 2.75 -0.04
N LEU A 21 -19.47 3.71 -0.11
CA LEU A 21 -18.03 3.44 -0.19
C LEU A 21 -17.54 2.64 1.02
N ALA A 22 -17.86 3.10 2.24
CA ALA A 22 -17.46 2.45 3.47
C ALA A 22 -18.04 1.04 3.59
N LYS A 23 -19.30 0.84 3.20
CA LYS A 23 -19.96 -0.45 3.19
C LYS A 23 -19.27 -1.44 2.24
N LYS A 24 -18.88 -1.01 1.05
CA LYS A 24 -18.31 -1.88 0.02
C LYS A 24 -16.80 -2.10 0.20
N HIS A 25 -16.04 -1.06 0.46
CA HIS A 25 -14.57 -1.09 0.48
C HIS A 25 -13.96 -0.84 1.87
N GLY A 26 -14.77 -0.56 2.89
CA GLY A 26 -14.30 -0.23 4.23
C GLY A 26 -13.41 -1.30 4.86
N ARG A 27 -13.77 -2.58 4.72
CA ARG A 27 -12.95 -3.69 5.25
C ARG A 27 -11.55 -3.76 4.63
N ALA A 28 -11.43 -3.42 3.34
CA ALA A 28 -10.14 -3.42 2.66
C ALA A 28 -9.27 -2.25 3.15
N ALA A 29 -9.84 -1.04 3.25
CA ALA A 29 -9.17 0.13 3.78
C ALA A 29 -8.76 -0.06 5.25
N GLU A 30 -9.66 -0.55 6.10
CA GLU A 30 -9.39 -0.84 7.50
C GLU A 30 -8.23 -1.82 7.68
N ARG A 31 -8.19 -2.88 6.88
CA ARG A 31 -7.10 -3.86 6.93
C ARG A 31 -5.75 -3.21 6.66
N VAL A 32 -5.65 -2.36 5.63
CA VAL A 32 -4.42 -1.63 5.30
C VAL A 32 -4.00 -0.73 6.45
N VAL A 33 -4.91 0.09 6.96
CA VAL A 33 -4.62 1.04 8.05
C VAL A 33 -4.19 0.30 9.31
N ARG A 34 -4.92 -0.74 9.71
CA ARG A 34 -4.64 -1.53 10.91
C ARG A 34 -3.31 -2.28 10.81
N ASN A 35 -2.95 -2.79 9.64
CA ASN A 35 -1.67 -3.45 9.44
C ASN A 35 -0.48 -2.50 9.61
N ILE A 36 -0.67 -1.22 9.32
CA ILE A 36 0.37 -0.18 9.45
C ILE A 36 0.39 0.39 10.87
N LEU A 37 -0.75 0.79 11.42
CA LEU A 37 -0.83 1.52 12.68
C LEU A 37 -0.88 0.59 13.91
N GLY A 38 -1.48 -0.60 13.79
CA GLY A 38 -1.60 -1.58 14.87
C GLY A 38 -2.59 -1.23 15.97
N ASP A 39 -2.88 0.06 16.21
CA ASP A 39 -3.80 0.56 17.22
C ASP A 39 -5.21 0.76 16.65
N ARG A 40 -6.24 0.41 17.45
CA ARG A 40 -7.63 0.50 17.00
C ARG A 40 -8.10 1.95 16.85
N ARG A 41 -7.77 2.80 17.83
CA ARG A 41 -8.21 4.20 17.83
C ARG A 41 -7.57 4.97 16.69
N ASP A 42 -6.26 4.80 16.52
CA ASP A 42 -5.53 5.40 15.41
C ASP A 42 -6.06 4.92 14.05
N THR A 43 -6.51 3.63 13.99
CA THR A 43 -7.15 3.06 12.80
C THR A 43 -8.48 3.74 12.49
N GLU A 44 -9.37 3.90 13.47
CA GLU A 44 -10.68 4.54 13.31
C GLU A 44 -10.55 6.01 12.87
N GLU A 45 -9.63 6.75 13.48
CA GLU A 45 -9.34 8.14 13.09
C GLU A 45 -8.77 8.23 11.67
N CYS A 46 -7.82 7.35 11.32
CA CYS A 46 -7.23 7.34 9.97
C CYS A 46 -8.24 6.97 8.90
N LEU A 47 -9.21 6.10 9.21
CA LEU A 47 -10.32 5.79 8.30
C LEU A 47 -11.21 7.00 8.07
N SER A 48 -11.54 7.76 9.10
CA SER A 48 -12.30 8.99 8.95
C SER A 48 -11.59 9.99 8.03
N ASP A 49 -10.27 10.16 8.21
CA ASP A 49 -9.46 10.98 7.31
C ASP A 49 -9.42 10.41 5.88
N THR A 50 -9.45 9.07 5.76
CA THR A 50 -9.48 8.41 4.44
C THR A 50 -10.75 8.74 3.69
N TRP A 51 -11.91 8.69 4.35
CA TRP A 51 -13.19 9.04 3.72
C TRP A 51 -13.22 10.49 3.28
N LEU A 52 -12.73 11.41 4.11
CA LEU A 52 -12.58 12.81 3.76
C LEU A 52 -11.58 12.99 2.59
N GLY A 53 -10.48 12.25 2.59
CA GLY A 53 -9.50 12.25 1.50
C GLY A 53 -10.11 11.80 0.17
N VAL A 54 -10.93 10.75 0.17
CA VAL A 54 -11.64 10.29 -1.04
C VAL A 54 -12.67 11.32 -1.49
N TRP A 55 -13.45 11.88 -0.55
CA TRP A 55 -14.42 12.95 -0.83
C TRP A 55 -13.80 14.16 -1.53
N ASN A 56 -12.63 14.56 -1.07
CA ASN A 56 -11.90 15.70 -1.66
C ASN A 56 -11.23 15.36 -2.99
N ALA A 57 -10.91 14.09 -3.22
CA ALA A 57 -10.23 13.65 -4.43
C ALA A 57 -11.18 13.31 -5.58
N ILE A 58 -12.44 12.99 -5.30
CA ILE A 58 -13.50 12.70 -6.29
C ILE A 58 -14.61 13.75 -6.11
N PRO A 59 -14.92 14.58 -7.12
CA PRO A 59 -14.13 14.87 -8.31
C PRO A 59 -12.85 15.66 -8.02
N PRO A 60 -11.90 15.83 -8.95
CA PRO A 60 -12.04 15.56 -10.38
C PRO A 60 -11.63 14.14 -10.81
N ASN A 61 -10.99 13.37 -9.90
CA ASN A 61 -10.53 12.03 -10.29
C ASN A 61 -11.72 11.07 -10.50
N ARG A 62 -11.62 10.23 -11.54
CA ARG A 62 -12.56 9.13 -11.80
C ARG A 62 -11.76 7.82 -11.88
N PRO A 63 -11.50 7.16 -10.73
CA PRO A 63 -10.64 5.99 -10.69
C PRO A 63 -11.30 4.77 -11.37
N GLU A 64 -10.56 4.06 -12.21
CA GLU A 64 -10.99 2.80 -12.83
C GLU A 64 -11.15 1.68 -11.79
N LEU A 65 -10.31 1.67 -10.75
CA LEU A 65 -10.31 0.70 -9.66
C LEU A 65 -10.53 1.41 -8.32
N LEU A 66 -11.79 1.62 -7.94
CA LEU A 66 -12.16 2.40 -6.76
C LEU A 66 -11.54 1.82 -5.48
N GLN A 67 -11.54 0.50 -5.28
CA GLN A 67 -10.91 -0.11 -4.11
C GLN A 67 -9.42 0.20 -4.01
N SER A 68 -8.69 0.12 -5.12
CA SER A 68 -7.25 0.41 -5.15
C SER A 68 -6.98 1.88 -4.84
N PHE A 69 -7.81 2.78 -5.36
CA PHE A 69 -7.74 4.21 -5.10
C PHE A 69 -7.95 4.53 -3.62
N VAL A 70 -8.99 3.97 -3.01
CA VAL A 70 -9.27 4.10 -1.57
C VAL A 70 -8.12 3.56 -0.72
N CYS A 71 -7.64 2.35 -1.02
CA CYS A 71 -6.52 1.73 -0.29
C CYS A 71 -5.23 2.54 -0.43
N LYS A 72 -4.99 3.22 -1.57
CA LYS A 72 -3.84 4.12 -1.75
C LYS A 72 -3.93 5.33 -0.82
N ILE A 73 -5.09 5.98 -0.74
CA ILE A 73 -5.30 7.11 0.17
C ILE A 73 -5.13 6.66 1.62
N ALA A 74 -5.79 5.56 2.01
CA ALA A 74 -5.70 4.98 3.34
C ALA A 74 -4.26 4.66 3.75
N ARG A 75 -3.49 4.02 2.85
CA ARG A 75 -2.07 3.72 3.07
C ARG A 75 -1.24 4.98 3.27
N ASN A 76 -1.40 5.98 2.41
CA ASN A 76 -0.63 7.21 2.47
C ASN A 76 -0.86 7.93 3.82
N LEU A 77 -2.12 8.01 4.26
CA LEU A 77 -2.47 8.62 5.55
C LEU A 77 -1.95 7.81 6.73
N ALA A 78 -2.09 6.48 6.69
CA ALA A 78 -1.57 5.59 7.72
C ALA A 78 -0.05 5.67 7.83
N THR A 79 0.67 5.67 6.71
CA THR A 79 2.13 5.80 6.67
C THR A 79 2.57 7.17 7.22
N LYS A 80 1.89 8.26 6.84
CA LYS A 80 2.17 9.60 7.38
C LYS A 80 1.97 9.64 8.90
N ARG A 81 0.88 9.08 9.42
CA ARG A 81 0.63 8.98 10.88
C ARG A 81 1.66 8.11 11.58
N TYR A 82 2.05 7.00 10.98
CA TYR A 82 3.05 6.08 11.51
C TYR A 82 4.39 6.80 11.72
N HIS A 83 4.84 7.58 10.74
CA HIS A 83 6.08 8.36 10.86
C HIS A 83 5.96 9.56 11.79
N ALA A 84 4.79 10.16 11.93
CA ALA A 84 4.53 11.27 12.85
C ALA A 84 4.36 10.82 14.31
N GLY A 85 3.97 9.56 14.53
CA GLY A 85 3.75 8.98 15.86
C GLY A 85 5.08 8.69 16.56
N THR A 86 5.20 9.12 17.82
CA THR A 86 6.36 8.80 18.68
C THR A 86 6.50 7.29 18.87
N ALA A 87 7.73 6.81 18.94
CA ALA A 87 8.22 5.42 18.99
C ALA A 87 7.55 4.45 20.02
N ARG A 88 6.58 4.88 20.79
CA ARG A 88 6.02 4.15 21.94
C ARG A 88 4.99 3.06 21.66
N LYS A 89 4.45 2.96 20.43
CA LYS A 89 3.36 2.01 20.08
C LYS A 89 3.57 1.25 18.77
N ARG A 90 4.79 1.11 18.30
CA ARG A 90 5.05 0.43 17.02
C ARG A 90 4.93 -1.07 17.20
N ASP A 91 3.93 -1.67 16.57
CA ASP A 91 3.91 -3.10 16.30
C ASP A 91 4.93 -3.35 15.17
N GLY A 92 6.14 -3.78 15.51
CA GLY A 92 7.31 -3.91 14.61
C GLY A 92 7.10 -4.67 13.29
N ARG A 93 5.87 -5.08 12.95
CA ARG A 93 5.53 -5.78 11.72
C ARG A 93 5.67 -4.92 10.48
N TYR A 94 5.28 -3.65 10.58
CA TYR A 94 5.42 -2.72 9.45
C TYR A 94 6.88 -2.29 9.28
N ASP A 95 7.58 -2.02 10.38
CA ASP A 95 9.02 -1.75 10.37
C ASP A 95 9.79 -2.91 9.72
N LEU A 96 9.49 -4.15 10.12
CA LEU A 96 10.11 -5.33 9.52
C LEU A 96 9.88 -5.44 8.01
N ALA A 97 8.69 -5.09 7.51
CA ALA A 97 8.43 -5.08 6.08
C ALA A 97 9.18 -3.96 5.36
N LEU A 98 9.30 -2.79 5.99
CA LEU A 98 10.08 -1.68 5.46
C LEU A 98 11.58 -1.99 5.44
N ASP A 99 12.13 -2.56 6.53
CA ASP A 99 13.53 -2.97 6.62
C ASP A 99 13.87 -4.01 5.56
N GLU A 100 13.00 -5.02 5.37
CA GLU A 100 13.17 -6.01 4.29
C GLU A 100 13.24 -5.37 2.90
N LEU A 101 12.52 -4.26 2.67
CA LEU A 101 12.52 -3.56 1.39
C LEU A 101 13.65 -2.54 1.29
N ALA A 102 14.06 -1.93 2.40
CA ALA A 102 15.12 -0.93 2.47
C ALA A 102 16.44 -1.47 1.92
N ASP A 103 16.74 -2.75 2.17
CA ASP A 103 17.92 -3.42 1.62
C ASP A 103 17.96 -3.46 0.06
N CYS A 104 16.81 -3.19 -0.57
CA CYS A 104 16.63 -3.25 -2.02
C CYS A 104 16.40 -1.88 -2.66
N LEU A 105 16.28 -0.82 -1.86
CA LEU A 105 15.99 0.53 -2.32
C LEU A 105 17.18 1.46 -2.08
N PRO A 106 17.34 2.54 -2.88
CA PRO A 106 18.42 3.51 -2.68
C PRO A 106 18.28 4.20 -1.33
N ASP A 107 19.43 4.49 -0.71
CA ASP A 107 19.49 5.31 0.50
C ASP A 107 19.02 6.74 0.16
N ARG A 108 18.03 7.24 0.87
CA ARG A 108 17.42 8.55 0.56
C ARG A 108 18.19 9.66 1.24
N GLY A 109 18.74 10.57 0.45
CA GLY A 109 19.34 11.80 0.91
C GLY A 109 19.50 12.86 -0.17
N GLY A 110 18.68 13.93 -0.18
CA GLY A 110 18.91 15.15 -0.97
C GLY A 110 17.71 15.69 -1.75
N VAL A 111 17.82 16.93 -2.22
CA VAL A 111 16.78 17.74 -2.89
C VAL A 111 16.40 17.25 -4.30
N GLU A 112 17.12 16.29 -4.87
CA GLU A 112 16.80 15.58 -6.13
C GLU A 112 15.65 14.55 -5.98
N GLU A 113 15.05 14.49 -4.80
CA GLU A 113 14.17 13.45 -4.27
C GLU A 113 12.85 13.25 -5.00
N LEU A 114 12.26 14.26 -5.62
CA LEU A 114 10.92 14.17 -6.22
C LEU A 114 10.95 13.54 -7.64
N LEU A 115 11.96 13.84 -8.44
CA LEU A 115 12.18 13.22 -9.76
C LEU A 115 12.55 11.75 -9.58
N SER A 116 13.49 11.49 -8.68
CA SER A 116 13.94 10.15 -8.28
C SER A 116 12.80 9.28 -7.73
N ALA A 117 11.86 9.82 -6.95
CA ALA A 117 10.73 9.06 -6.43
C ALA A 117 9.74 8.61 -7.52
N LYS A 118 9.52 9.44 -8.54
CA LYS A 118 8.67 9.08 -9.69
C LYS A 118 9.34 8.00 -10.54
N GLU A 119 10.60 8.16 -10.86
CA GLU A 119 11.40 7.19 -11.62
C GLU A 119 11.46 5.84 -10.89
N LEU A 120 11.70 5.85 -9.58
CA LEU A 120 11.67 4.65 -8.75
C LEU A 120 10.30 3.96 -8.77
N ALA A 121 9.21 4.72 -8.67
CA ALA A 121 7.87 4.17 -8.71
C ALA A 121 7.56 3.53 -10.07
N GLU A 122 7.99 4.16 -11.17
CA GLU A 122 7.86 3.62 -12.53
C GLU A 122 8.71 2.35 -12.70
N ALA A 123 9.94 2.34 -12.19
CA ALA A 123 10.81 1.17 -12.23
C ALA A 123 10.21 -0.01 -11.43
N ILE A 124 9.67 0.24 -10.25
CA ILE A 124 8.98 -0.78 -9.45
C ILE A 124 7.75 -1.30 -10.20
N ASN A 125 6.95 -0.44 -10.81
CA ASN A 125 5.78 -0.87 -11.58
C ASN A 125 6.19 -1.77 -12.76
N ARG A 126 7.19 -1.37 -13.55
CA ARG A 126 7.74 -2.22 -14.62
C ARG A 126 8.21 -3.57 -14.09
N PHE A 127 8.91 -3.57 -12.94
CA PHE A 127 9.35 -4.81 -12.30
C PHE A 127 8.17 -5.70 -11.92
N LEU A 128 7.12 -5.16 -11.31
CA LEU A 128 5.94 -5.92 -10.91
C LEU A 128 5.26 -6.58 -12.10
N ASP A 129 5.32 -5.96 -13.28
CA ASP A 129 4.77 -6.53 -14.53
C ASP A 129 5.56 -7.74 -15.05
N THR A 130 6.82 -7.88 -14.65
CA THR A 130 7.66 -9.05 -15.01
C THR A 130 7.45 -10.25 -14.11
N LEU A 131 6.77 -10.08 -12.96
CA LEU A 131 6.59 -11.15 -11.99
C LEU A 131 5.47 -12.12 -12.38
N SER A 132 5.61 -13.39 -11.96
CA SER A 132 4.48 -14.33 -11.96
C SER A 132 3.35 -13.82 -11.07
N TYR A 133 2.13 -14.31 -11.31
CA TYR A 133 0.97 -13.93 -10.50
C TYR A 133 1.21 -14.18 -9.00
N GLU A 134 1.76 -15.34 -8.63
CA GLU A 134 2.01 -15.68 -7.24
C GLU A 134 3.08 -14.79 -6.60
N ASP A 135 4.18 -14.50 -7.32
CA ASP A 135 5.25 -13.64 -6.81
C ASP A 135 4.77 -12.18 -6.66
N ARG A 136 4.00 -11.69 -7.62
CA ARG A 136 3.34 -10.37 -7.54
C ARG A 136 2.36 -10.34 -6.37
N PHE A 137 1.53 -11.38 -6.20
CA PHE A 137 0.60 -11.49 -5.07
C PHE A 137 1.32 -11.42 -3.74
N LEU A 138 2.38 -12.23 -3.53
CA LEU A 138 3.18 -12.23 -2.30
C LEU A 138 3.77 -10.84 -2.03
N PHE A 139 4.38 -10.23 -3.04
CA PHE A 139 5.01 -8.91 -2.93
C PHE A 139 4.00 -7.82 -2.56
N MET A 140 2.88 -7.75 -3.28
CA MET A 140 1.85 -6.75 -3.02
C MET A 140 1.23 -6.93 -1.62
N ARG A 141 0.90 -8.16 -1.22
CA ARG A 141 0.32 -8.43 0.10
C ARG A 141 1.29 -8.07 1.23
N ARG A 142 2.56 -8.41 1.10
CA ARG A 142 3.58 -8.13 2.11
C ARG A 142 3.90 -6.66 2.22
N TYR A 143 4.21 -6.00 1.09
CA TYR A 143 4.80 -4.65 1.08
C TYR A 143 3.79 -3.54 0.83
N TRP A 144 2.77 -3.78 0.02
CA TRP A 144 1.73 -2.78 -0.22
C TRP A 144 0.64 -2.80 0.84
N TYR A 145 0.12 -3.97 1.19
CA TYR A 145 -0.92 -4.13 2.21
C TYR A 145 -0.36 -4.32 3.62
N ALA A 146 0.96 -4.34 3.79
CA ALA A 146 1.66 -4.49 5.06
C ALA A 146 1.21 -5.73 5.88
N GLU A 147 0.85 -6.81 5.21
CA GLU A 147 0.38 -8.03 5.88
C GLU A 147 1.55 -8.84 6.44
N ALA A 148 1.32 -9.46 7.60
CA ALA A 148 2.31 -10.36 8.20
C ALA A 148 2.57 -11.57 7.30
N LEU A 149 3.82 -11.96 7.12
CA LEU A 149 4.23 -13.04 6.22
C LEU A 149 3.48 -14.38 6.47
N PRO A 150 3.19 -14.81 7.73
CA PRO A 150 2.38 -16.01 7.96
C PRO A 150 0.96 -15.91 7.38
N VAL A 151 0.37 -14.71 7.36
CA VAL A 151 -0.96 -14.45 6.78
C VAL A 151 -0.87 -14.55 5.26
N VAL A 152 0.13 -13.90 4.67
CA VAL A 152 0.37 -13.92 3.21
C VAL A 152 0.61 -15.34 2.71
N ALA A 153 1.44 -16.13 3.40
CA ALA A 153 1.70 -17.53 3.08
C ALA A 153 0.42 -18.38 3.08
N ARG A 154 -0.41 -18.23 4.12
CA ARG A 154 -1.70 -18.92 4.22
C ARG A 154 -2.64 -18.53 3.08
N MET A 155 -2.73 -17.25 2.74
CA MET A 155 -3.56 -16.76 1.63
C MET A 155 -3.11 -17.30 0.28
N ALA A 156 -1.79 -17.50 0.12
CA ALA A 156 -1.21 -18.04 -1.10
C ALA A 156 -1.21 -19.59 -1.13
N GLY A 157 -1.74 -20.25 -0.10
CA GLY A 157 -1.79 -21.72 -0.02
C GLY A 157 -0.42 -22.38 0.11
N MET A 158 0.57 -21.68 0.68
CA MET A 158 1.95 -22.21 0.79
C MET A 158 2.49 -22.13 2.23
N SER A 159 3.59 -22.86 2.50
CA SER A 159 4.26 -22.80 3.79
C SER A 159 4.92 -21.44 4.01
N TYR A 160 5.10 -21.06 5.28
CA TYR A 160 5.86 -19.86 5.65
C TYR A 160 7.26 -19.84 5.01
N GLY A 161 7.99 -20.97 5.09
CA GLY A 161 9.34 -21.06 4.52
C GLY A 161 9.35 -20.87 3.00
N THR A 162 8.38 -21.45 2.29
CA THR A 162 8.23 -21.28 0.84
C THR A 162 7.96 -19.80 0.49
N ALA A 163 7.05 -19.15 1.20
CA ALA A 163 6.73 -17.74 0.98
C ALA A 163 7.94 -16.84 1.27
N ALA A 164 8.67 -17.10 2.36
CA ALA A 164 9.87 -16.34 2.73
C ALA A 164 10.97 -16.45 1.66
N VAL A 165 11.27 -17.65 1.18
CA VAL A 165 12.26 -17.88 0.13
C VAL A 165 11.84 -17.21 -1.18
N ARG A 166 10.58 -17.31 -1.57
CA ARG A 166 10.06 -16.64 -2.80
C ARG A 166 10.18 -15.13 -2.70
N LEU A 167 9.75 -14.53 -1.58
CA LEU A 167 9.87 -13.08 -1.36
C LEU A 167 11.33 -12.61 -1.36
N HIS A 168 12.22 -13.36 -0.72
CA HIS A 168 13.65 -13.06 -0.79
C HIS A 168 14.15 -13.03 -2.24
N ARG A 169 13.82 -14.05 -3.04
CA ARG A 169 14.20 -14.08 -4.47
C ARG A 169 13.61 -12.94 -5.27
N VAL A 170 12.37 -12.52 -4.97
CA VAL A 170 11.73 -11.37 -5.62
C VAL A 170 12.47 -10.08 -5.28
N ARG A 171 12.86 -9.89 -4.00
CA ARG A 171 13.67 -8.72 -3.59
C ARG A 171 15.03 -8.68 -4.29
N GLU A 172 15.72 -9.81 -4.36
CA GLU A 172 17.00 -9.89 -5.08
C GLU A 172 16.85 -9.54 -6.58
N LYS A 173 15.77 -9.98 -7.22
CA LYS A 173 15.47 -9.61 -8.61
C LYS A 173 15.21 -8.11 -8.73
N LEU A 174 14.41 -7.52 -7.81
CA LEU A 174 14.14 -6.09 -7.78
C LEU A 174 15.44 -5.29 -7.66
N LYS A 175 16.29 -5.64 -6.70
CA LYS A 175 17.59 -4.98 -6.49
C LYS A 175 18.44 -5.00 -7.76
N LYS A 176 18.57 -6.15 -8.40
CA LYS A 176 19.33 -6.30 -9.66
C LYS A 176 18.76 -5.47 -10.80
N GLN A 177 17.43 -5.38 -10.89
CA GLN A 177 16.79 -4.56 -11.93
C GLN A 177 17.00 -3.07 -11.66
N LEU A 178 16.85 -2.60 -10.44
CA LEU A 178 17.06 -1.19 -10.08
C LEU A 178 18.51 -0.77 -10.31
N LEU A 179 19.48 -1.64 -10.00
CA LEU A 179 20.90 -1.42 -10.33
C LEU A 179 21.13 -1.32 -11.84
N LYS A 180 20.51 -2.21 -12.64
CA LYS A 180 20.61 -2.21 -14.09
C LYS A 180 19.98 -0.95 -14.73
N GLU A 181 18.91 -0.44 -14.15
CA GLU A 181 18.23 0.76 -14.63
C GLU A 181 18.90 2.06 -14.14
N GLY A 182 19.97 1.97 -13.34
CA GLY A 182 20.68 3.13 -12.80
C GLY A 182 19.89 3.90 -11.72
N VAL A 183 18.86 3.26 -11.14
CA VAL A 183 18.05 3.83 -10.06
C VAL A 183 18.74 3.61 -8.70
N LEU A 184 19.59 2.60 -8.62
CA LEU A 184 20.51 2.34 -7.50
C LEU A 184 21.93 2.64 -7.99
N ILE A 185 22.66 3.47 -7.27
CA ILE A 185 24.09 3.73 -7.45
C ILE A 185 24.85 3.10 -6.30
#